data_a03698f41fd9e75599713a954f2fe67f
#
_entry.id   a03698f41fd9e75599713a954f2fe67f
#
_cell.length_a   1.000
_cell.length_b   1.000
_cell.length_c   1.000
_cell.angle_alpha   90.00
_cell.angle_beta   90.00
_cell.angle_gamma   90.00
#
_symmetry.space_group_name_H-M   'P 1'
#
loop_
_entity.id
_entity.type
_entity.pdbx_description
1 polymer ?
#
loop_
_entity_poly.entity_id
_entity_poly.type
_entity_poly.pdbx_seq_one_letter_code
_entity_poly.pdbx_strand_id
1 'polypeptide(L)'
;QRAVSGAGPARQQGGAGMPPRTPKQPPRKTSKKRRSRAVLGLCAACLVLVIVLAVVLTRCSAGPTGPAKADFGTPAAAWQKNELGYYFNESGEAMPAAVLKGIDVSKYQGAVDWEKAKSNGVDFAIIRCGFGGEWDGQEQGWNQDDPQWRRNADECTRLGIPFGAYIYSYATTEDEARSEADHVARLLGLVAPPQEGLEDYTAAPYRLSYPVYYDLEDKSISGIFPDEMAAITKAFFDRLTELGYTGKQGIYASLNWVRARFSDAAFDPWRENLWIARFADELGYTGTYDMWQCSYSEPGADYGVESETVDIDFVMRPFAFGEISSCNGKTATPTLLNDTRQTELHLDGKDAYANLTTNQPDEENGGQKIFWTTSDKSVATVDKHGLVRAKADSGECTITATLADGTESIQCLVRVGDITVPIFATGSLAGQRANDNVSLADVAALKASTPDSILVDAGGSLHGTTVASMTGGMD
;
A
#
# COMPACT_ATOMS: atom_id res chain seq x y z
N GLN A 1 -11.25 -30.94 54.93
CA GLN A 1 -11.69 -32.11 55.74
C GLN A 1 -11.56 -33.34 54.89
N ARG A 2 -10.56 -34.09 55.18
CA ARG A 2 -10.52 -35.51 55.64
C ARG A 2 -11.02 -36.48 54.56
N ALA A 3 -10.15 -37.28 53.99
CA ALA A 3 -9.37 -38.44 54.55
C ALA A 3 -10.15 -39.75 54.46
N VAL A 4 -9.60 -40.75 53.98
CA VAL A 4 -8.86 -41.88 54.51
C VAL A 4 -9.35 -43.18 53.79
N SER A 5 -8.45 -43.92 53.19
CA SER A 5 -7.85 -45.23 53.48
C SER A 5 -8.75 -46.42 53.17
N GLY A 6 -8.30 -47.56 52.80
CA GLY A 6 -7.17 -48.35 53.01
C GLY A 6 -7.31 -49.73 52.35
N ALA A 7 -6.21 -50.29 52.15
CA ALA A 7 -5.65 -51.59 52.58
C ALA A 7 -6.20 -52.93 51.96
N GLY A 8 -5.24 -53.71 51.50
CA GLY A 8 -5.30 -55.12 51.14
C GLY A 8 -5.55 -56.05 52.32
N PRO A 9 -5.25 -57.33 52.33
CA PRO A 9 -4.13 -58.06 51.74
C PRO A 9 -4.36 -59.56 51.35
N ALA A 10 -3.28 -60.20 50.88
CA ALA A 10 -2.71 -61.50 51.18
C ALA A 10 -3.24 -62.85 50.58
N ARG A 11 -2.32 -63.50 49.96
CA ARG A 11 -1.72 -64.86 50.14
C ARG A 11 -2.63 -66.11 50.22
N GLN A 12 -2.23 -67.14 49.39
CA GLN A 12 -1.71 -68.49 49.76
C GLN A 12 -1.64 -69.33 48.49
N GLN A 13 -0.55 -69.87 48.06
CA GLN A 13 0.25 -71.09 48.38
C GLN A 13 -0.45 -72.43 48.13
N GLY A 14 0.27 -73.30 47.42
CA GLY A 14 0.26 -74.69 47.41
C GLY A 14 -0.16 -75.35 46.10
N GLY A 15 0.49 -76.28 45.55
CA GLY A 15 1.51 -77.23 45.83
C GLY A 15 1.52 -78.31 44.77
N ALA A 16 2.71 -78.71 44.44
CA ALA A 16 3.21 -80.04 44.03
C ALA A 16 2.38 -81.06 43.14
N GLY A 17 3.05 -81.57 42.14
CA GLY A 17 2.70 -82.81 41.45
C GLY A 17 3.51 -83.10 40.19
N MET A 18 4.62 -83.82 40.28
CA MET A 18 5.29 -84.60 39.23
C MET A 18 4.79 -86.02 39.24
N PRO A 19 5.07 -86.93 38.26
CA PRO A 19 5.45 -86.94 36.85
C PRO A 19 4.54 -87.85 36.00
N PRO A 20 4.85 -88.44 34.79
CA PRO A 20 6.00 -89.27 34.47
C PRO A 20 6.60 -89.16 33.06
N ARG A 21 7.78 -89.69 32.90
CA ARG A 21 8.58 -89.84 31.70
C ARG A 21 8.03 -90.74 30.61
N THR A 22 8.19 -90.41 29.30
CA THR A 22 8.34 -91.34 28.17
C THR A 22 9.14 -90.71 27.03
N PRO A 23 9.54 -91.39 25.95
CA PRO A 23 10.94 -91.66 25.68
C PRO A 23 11.54 -90.84 24.52
N LYS A 24 12.89 -90.83 24.45
CA LYS A 24 13.74 -90.15 23.46
C LYS A 24 13.49 -90.60 22.04
N GLN A 25 13.26 -89.70 21.08
CA GLN A 25 13.46 -89.90 19.66
C GLN A 25 14.79 -89.21 19.20
N PRO A 26 15.46 -89.73 18.17
CA PRO A 26 16.78 -89.30 17.74
C PRO A 26 16.80 -87.96 16.95
N PRO A 27 17.92 -87.28 16.86
CA PRO A 27 17.98 -85.89 16.33
C PRO A 27 17.89 -85.86 14.82
N ARG A 28 16.94 -85.11 14.28
CA ARG A 28 16.85 -84.77 12.86
C ARG A 28 17.92 -83.67 12.58
N LYS A 29 18.90 -83.97 11.76
CA LYS A 29 19.84 -83.01 11.21
C LYS A 29 19.14 -82.00 10.30
N THR A 30 18.85 -80.80 10.75
CA THR A 30 18.32 -79.73 9.90
C THR A 30 19.50 -78.80 9.53
N SER A 31 19.67 -78.54 8.24
CA SER A 31 20.77 -77.83 7.61
C SER A 31 20.85 -76.35 8.05
N LYS A 32 21.87 -76.00 8.80
CA LYS A 32 22.22 -74.63 9.20
C LYS A 32 22.53 -73.69 8.00
N LYS A 33 22.70 -74.23 6.78
CA LYS A 33 23.07 -73.42 5.60
C LYS A 33 21.89 -72.65 4.93
N ARG A 34 20.65 -73.07 5.11
CA ARG A 34 19.48 -72.37 4.49
C ARG A 34 19.00 -71.15 5.30
N ARG A 35 19.13 -71.15 6.63
CA ARG A 35 18.73 -70.02 7.47
C ARG A 35 19.69 -68.82 7.36
N SER A 36 20.95 -69.05 7.14
CA SER A 36 21.94 -67.96 6.98
C SER A 36 21.72 -67.14 5.72
N ARG A 37 21.32 -67.79 4.58
CA ARG A 37 21.05 -67.04 3.34
C ARG A 37 19.73 -66.26 3.37
N ALA A 38 18.72 -66.77 4.07
CA ALA A 38 17.47 -66.05 4.22
C ALA A 38 17.61 -64.81 5.13
N VAL A 39 18.37 -64.93 6.21
CA VAL A 39 18.69 -63.79 7.11
C VAL A 39 19.56 -62.77 6.41
N LEU A 40 20.57 -63.14 5.62
CA LEU A 40 21.38 -62.23 4.83
C LEU A 40 20.53 -61.50 3.74
N GLY A 41 19.58 -62.20 3.11
CA GLY A 41 18.65 -61.61 2.14
C GLY A 41 17.71 -60.63 2.79
N LEU A 42 17.23 -60.91 4.00
CA LEU A 42 16.36 -60.02 4.75
C LEU A 42 17.08 -58.76 5.22
N CYS A 43 18.32 -58.91 5.72
CA CYS A 43 19.19 -57.76 6.09
C CYS A 43 19.56 -56.89 4.90
N ALA A 44 19.81 -57.49 3.73
CA ALA A 44 20.08 -56.70 2.52
C ALA A 44 18.84 -55.96 2.03
N ALA A 45 17.65 -56.59 2.10
CA ALA A 45 16.39 -55.94 1.76
C ALA A 45 16.05 -54.81 2.74
N CYS A 46 16.27 -55.00 4.03
CA CYS A 46 16.10 -53.92 5.02
C CYS A 46 17.08 -52.76 4.81
N LEU A 47 18.35 -53.05 4.46
CA LEU A 47 19.32 -52.02 4.17
C LEU A 47 18.96 -51.21 2.91
N VAL A 48 18.48 -51.87 1.86
CA VAL A 48 17.97 -51.18 0.66
C VAL A 48 16.73 -50.37 1.01
N LEU A 49 15.83 -50.85 1.85
CA LEU A 49 14.65 -50.11 2.27
C LEU A 49 15.03 -48.89 3.09
N VAL A 50 16.01 -49.03 3.98
CA VAL A 50 16.53 -47.88 4.78
C VAL A 50 17.24 -46.86 3.87
N ILE A 51 18.01 -47.29 2.88
CA ILE A 51 18.63 -46.40 1.92
C ILE A 51 17.58 -45.71 1.05
N VAL A 52 16.58 -46.44 0.56
CA VAL A 52 15.47 -45.86 -0.20
C VAL A 52 14.67 -44.89 0.66
N LEU A 53 14.39 -45.25 1.92
CA LEU A 53 13.71 -44.36 2.87
C LEU A 53 14.56 -43.10 3.19
N ALA A 54 15.87 -43.26 3.36
CA ALA A 54 16.78 -42.13 3.57
C ALA A 54 16.86 -41.24 2.32
N VAL A 55 16.90 -41.81 1.12
CA VAL A 55 16.88 -41.05 -0.16
C VAL A 55 15.51 -40.38 -0.37
N VAL A 56 14.42 -41.01 0.00
CA VAL A 56 13.06 -40.45 -0.04
C VAL A 56 12.93 -39.32 1.01
N LEU A 57 13.42 -39.53 2.23
CA LEU A 57 13.41 -38.52 3.28
C LEU A 57 14.33 -37.35 2.97
N THR A 58 15.50 -37.58 2.35
CA THR A 58 16.37 -36.49 1.89
C THR A 58 15.85 -35.77 0.66
N ARG A 59 15.06 -36.43 -0.19
CA ARG A 59 14.33 -35.78 -1.29
C ARG A 59 13.03 -35.12 -0.84
N CYS A 60 12.41 -35.58 0.24
CA CYS A 60 11.22 -34.93 0.84
C CYS A 60 11.59 -33.79 1.80
N SER A 61 12.85 -33.72 2.28
CA SER A 61 13.32 -32.56 3.07
C SER A 61 13.88 -31.43 2.20
N ALA A 62 14.10 -31.68 0.89
CA ALA A 62 14.09 -30.59 -0.08
C ALA A 62 12.63 -30.47 -0.59
N GLY A 63 11.73 -29.99 0.27
CA GLY A 63 10.50 -29.38 -0.19
C GLY A 63 10.89 -28.33 -1.24
N PRO A 64 10.04 -28.08 -2.27
CA PRO A 64 10.34 -26.97 -3.15
C PRO A 64 10.64 -25.80 -2.25
N THR A 65 11.85 -25.29 -2.32
CA THR A 65 12.16 -23.96 -1.78
C THR A 65 11.09 -23.09 -2.43
N GLY A 66 10.06 -22.74 -1.67
CA GLY A 66 9.09 -21.76 -2.10
C GLY A 66 9.90 -20.58 -2.60
N PRO A 67 9.43 -19.80 -3.56
CA PRO A 67 10.14 -18.63 -4.01
C PRO A 67 10.59 -17.88 -2.75
N ALA A 68 11.85 -17.46 -2.76
CA ALA A 68 12.39 -16.69 -1.66
C ALA A 68 11.38 -15.59 -1.34
N LYS A 69 11.04 -15.37 -0.06
CA LYS A 69 10.32 -14.19 0.39
C LYS A 69 10.94 -13.01 -0.34
N ALA A 70 10.11 -12.08 -0.79
CA ALA A 70 10.62 -10.85 -1.39
C ALA A 70 11.72 -10.29 -0.48
N ASP A 71 12.89 -10.06 -1.07
CA ASP A 71 14.01 -9.54 -0.32
C ASP A 71 13.93 -8.00 -0.34
N PHE A 72 13.46 -7.43 0.74
CA PHE A 72 13.38 -5.98 0.92
C PHE A 72 14.70 -5.38 1.43
N GLY A 73 15.77 -6.17 1.52
CA GLY A 73 17.07 -5.75 2.00
C GLY A 73 17.17 -5.67 3.52
N THR A 74 18.21 -4.99 4.01
CA THR A 74 18.42 -4.80 5.45
C THR A 74 17.39 -3.83 6.01
N PRO A 75 16.68 -4.18 7.09
CA PRO A 75 15.75 -3.26 7.74
C PRO A 75 16.42 -1.94 8.14
N ALA A 76 15.73 -0.84 7.89
CA ALA A 76 16.07 0.47 8.42
C ALA A 76 15.55 0.62 9.87
N ALA A 77 15.83 1.77 10.49
CA ALA A 77 15.13 2.17 11.71
C ALA A 77 13.64 2.33 11.42
N ALA A 78 12.81 2.26 12.48
CA ALA A 78 11.36 2.43 12.37
C ALA A 78 11.01 3.68 11.54
N TRP A 79 10.04 3.52 10.66
CA TRP A 79 9.50 4.57 9.78
C TRP A 79 10.54 5.27 8.88
N GLN A 80 11.69 4.64 8.66
CA GLN A 80 12.73 5.14 7.76
C GLN A 80 12.90 4.22 6.54
N LYS A 81 13.40 4.80 5.44
CA LYS A 81 13.77 4.06 4.24
C LYS A 81 15.14 3.40 4.42
N ASN A 82 15.26 2.17 3.94
CA ASN A 82 16.58 1.55 3.77
C ASN A 82 17.25 1.99 2.46
N GLU A 83 18.41 1.41 2.16
CA GLU A 83 19.18 1.70 0.94
C GLU A 83 18.44 1.33 -0.36
N LEU A 84 17.48 0.39 -0.29
CA LEU A 84 16.63 0.00 -1.40
C LEU A 84 15.36 0.87 -1.55
N GLY A 85 15.14 1.81 -0.62
CA GLY A 85 14.01 2.74 -0.67
C GLY A 85 12.73 2.25 0.01
N TYR A 86 12.74 1.09 0.67
CA TYR A 86 11.58 0.59 1.42
C TYR A 86 11.52 1.18 2.82
N TYR A 87 10.33 1.56 3.24
CA TYR A 87 10.04 1.89 4.63
C TYR A 87 9.89 0.64 5.48
N PHE A 88 10.21 0.76 6.75
CA PHE A 88 10.09 -0.32 7.74
C PHE A 88 9.27 0.17 8.93
N ASN A 89 8.44 -0.74 9.48
CA ASN A 89 7.67 -0.49 10.71
C ASN A 89 8.55 -0.67 11.97
N GLU A 90 7.94 -0.49 13.15
CA GLU A 90 8.65 -0.65 14.43
C GLU A 90 9.19 -2.06 14.67
N SER A 91 8.54 -3.08 14.14
CA SER A 91 8.98 -4.48 14.21
C SER A 91 10.09 -4.83 13.22
N GLY A 92 10.51 -3.89 12.37
CA GLY A 92 11.53 -4.12 11.35
C GLY A 92 11.00 -4.88 10.12
N GLU A 93 9.70 -4.85 9.87
CA GLU A 93 9.07 -5.41 8.69
C GLU A 93 8.94 -4.36 7.60
N ALA A 94 9.19 -4.76 6.35
CA ALA A 94 9.07 -3.85 5.22
C ALA A 94 7.61 -3.46 4.96
N MET A 95 7.42 -2.20 4.59
CA MET A 95 6.13 -1.60 4.22
C MET A 95 6.10 -1.25 2.72
N PRO A 96 6.00 -2.22 1.82
CA PRO A 96 6.15 -1.97 0.38
C PRO A 96 5.05 -1.08 -0.22
N ALA A 97 3.92 -0.95 0.46
CA ALA A 97 2.84 -0.05 0.05
C ALA A 97 3.03 1.40 0.50
N ALA A 98 3.91 1.67 1.46
CA ALA A 98 4.21 3.02 1.91
C ALA A 98 5.10 3.72 0.89
N VAL A 99 4.60 4.79 0.27
CA VAL A 99 5.30 5.48 -0.84
C VAL A 99 5.88 6.83 -0.44
N LEU A 100 5.18 7.58 0.41
CA LEU A 100 5.62 8.88 0.92
C LEU A 100 5.39 8.93 2.42
N LYS A 101 6.33 9.54 3.16
CA LYS A 101 6.23 9.77 4.59
C LYS A 101 5.89 11.23 4.85
N GLY A 102 4.89 11.44 5.69
CA GLY A 102 4.48 12.76 6.17
C GLY A 102 4.45 12.85 7.67
N ILE A 103 4.20 14.05 8.13
CA ILE A 103 3.81 14.36 9.50
C ILE A 103 2.53 15.16 9.50
N ASP A 104 1.66 14.92 10.47
CA ASP A 104 0.58 15.85 10.74
C ASP A 104 0.88 16.70 11.96
N VAL A 105 0.49 17.96 11.90
CA VAL A 105 0.86 18.95 12.90
C VAL A 105 -0.27 19.93 13.19
N SER A 106 -0.26 20.41 14.41
CA SER A 106 -1.17 21.43 14.92
C SER A 106 -0.43 22.35 15.90
N LYS A 107 -1.17 23.18 16.61
CA LYS A 107 -0.60 24.01 17.69
C LYS A 107 0.16 23.20 18.75
N TYR A 108 -0.15 21.90 18.88
CA TYR A 108 0.48 21.05 19.90
C TYR A 108 1.92 20.69 19.59
N GLN A 109 2.31 20.72 18.31
CA GLN A 109 3.69 20.51 17.87
C GLN A 109 4.54 21.76 17.99
N GLY A 110 3.92 22.92 18.30
CA GLY A 110 4.63 24.21 18.41
C GLY A 110 5.12 24.72 17.07
N ALA A 111 6.23 25.46 17.09
CA ALA A 111 6.86 25.95 15.88
C ALA A 111 7.70 24.85 15.23
N VAL A 112 7.37 24.48 13.99
CA VAL A 112 8.08 23.42 13.24
C VAL A 112 9.27 24.01 12.49
N ASP A 113 10.44 23.40 12.61
CA ASP A 113 11.59 23.59 11.72
C ASP A 113 11.42 22.71 10.47
N TRP A 114 10.74 23.26 9.46
CA TRP A 114 10.42 22.54 8.23
C TRP A 114 11.63 22.19 7.38
N GLU A 115 12.75 22.89 7.50
CA GLU A 115 14.00 22.52 6.84
C GLU A 115 14.56 21.23 7.44
N LYS A 116 14.51 21.11 8.76
CA LYS A 116 14.89 19.91 9.48
C LYS A 116 13.93 18.74 9.17
N ALA A 117 12.63 18.96 9.23
CA ALA A 117 11.63 17.96 8.88
C ALA A 117 11.90 17.38 7.48
N LYS A 118 12.06 18.26 6.48
CA LYS A 118 12.37 17.88 5.11
C LYS A 118 13.69 17.09 5.00
N SER A 119 14.74 17.54 5.70
CA SER A 119 16.04 16.84 5.69
C SER A 119 15.99 15.47 6.33
N ASN A 120 15.02 15.22 7.22
CA ASN A 120 14.78 13.92 7.86
C ASN A 120 13.74 13.05 7.12
N GLY A 121 13.48 13.37 5.84
CA GLY A 121 12.68 12.53 4.96
C GLY A 121 11.18 12.74 5.09
N VAL A 122 10.72 13.91 5.52
CA VAL A 122 9.31 14.31 5.42
C VAL A 122 9.04 14.75 3.99
N ASP A 123 8.21 13.98 3.30
CA ASP A 123 7.82 14.21 1.91
C ASP A 123 6.60 15.15 1.80
N PHE A 124 5.73 15.17 2.82
CA PHE A 124 4.52 15.99 2.85
C PHE A 124 4.09 16.33 4.28
N ALA A 125 3.11 17.23 4.41
CA ALA A 125 2.51 17.59 5.69
C ALA A 125 0.99 17.63 5.62
N ILE A 126 0.32 17.29 6.73
CA ILE A 126 -1.11 17.58 6.92
C ILE A 126 -1.22 18.52 8.11
N ILE A 127 -1.75 19.71 7.89
CA ILE A 127 -1.67 20.80 8.84
C ILE A 127 -3.07 21.14 9.35
N ARG A 128 -3.27 21.12 10.67
CA ARG A 128 -4.52 21.59 11.23
C ARG A 128 -4.71 23.07 10.92
N CYS A 129 -5.80 23.39 10.24
CA CYS A 129 -6.14 24.80 10.03
C CYS A 129 -6.96 25.38 11.20
N GLY A 130 -7.84 24.58 11.80
CA GLY A 130 -8.68 25.00 12.90
C GLY A 130 -9.47 23.86 13.51
N PHE A 131 -10.43 24.21 14.34
CA PHE A 131 -11.38 23.28 14.96
C PHE A 131 -12.74 23.97 15.13
N GLY A 132 -13.85 23.24 14.86
CA GLY A 132 -15.18 23.81 14.90
C GLY A 132 -15.46 24.89 13.87
N GLY A 133 -16.64 25.48 13.92
CA GLY A 133 -17.12 26.43 12.92
C GLY A 133 -16.71 27.88 13.12
N GLU A 134 -16.98 28.69 12.11
CA GLU A 134 -17.06 30.14 12.24
C GLU A 134 -18.23 30.47 13.15
N TRP A 135 -17.99 31.25 14.16
CA TRP A 135 -19.07 31.55 15.08
C TRP A 135 -19.76 32.88 14.79
N ASP A 136 -21.09 32.87 15.04
CA ASP A 136 -22.06 33.93 14.73
C ASP A 136 -21.99 35.17 15.61
N GLY A 137 -20.78 35.65 15.94
CA GLY A 137 -20.62 36.96 16.61
C GLY A 137 -20.44 36.92 18.11
N GLN A 138 -20.16 35.76 18.69
CA GLN A 138 -19.63 35.70 20.04
C GLN A 138 -18.10 35.53 19.98
N GLU A 139 -17.39 35.95 21.02
CA GLU A 139 -15.94 36.13 21.09
C GLU A 139 -15.07 34.88 20.80
N GLN A 140 -15.63 33.73 20.35
CA GLN A 140 -14.94 32.45 20.25
C GLN A 140 -14.62 32.01 18.83
N GLY A 141 -15.30 32.47 17.79
CA GLY A 141 -15.10 31.99 16.43
C GLY A 141 -13.66 32.13 15.92
N TRP A 142 -13.05 33.27 16.16
CA TRP A 142 -11.68 33.54 15.77
C TRP A 142 -10.63 32.80 16.63
N ASN A 143 -10.99 32.38 17.83
CA ASN A 143 -10.10 31.61 18.71
C ASN A 143 -10.04 30.12 18.34
N GLN A 144 -10.81 29.69 17.33
CA GLN A 144 -10.79 28.32 16.82
C GLN A 144 -9.81 28.10 15.68
N ASP A 145 -9.19 29.15 15.17
CA ASP A 145 -8.05 29.02 14.26
C ASP A 145 -6.90 28.27 14.95
N ASP A 146 -6.22 27.39 14.23
CA ASP A 146 -4.97 26.88 14.76
C ASP A 146 -3.89 27.96 14.67
N PRO A 147 -3.29 28.41 15.78
CA PRO A 147 -2.33 29.52 15.77
C PRO A 147 -1.05 29.21 14.99
N GLN A 148 -0.79 27.96 14.64
CA GLN A 148 0.36 27.57 13.82
C GLN A 148 0.00 27.36 12.34
N TRP A 149 -1.30 27.39 11.99
CA TRP A 149 -1.75 27.13 10.62
C TRP A 149 -1.00 27.96 9.59
N ARG A 150 -1.10 29.26 9.70
CA ARG A 150 -0.52 30.18 8.72
C ARG A 150 0.99 30.00 8.60
N ARG A 151 1.68 29.96 9.73
CA ARG A 151 3.13 29.78 9.76
C ARG A 151 3.54 28.49 9.06
N ASN A 152 2.87 27.38 9.37
CA ASN A 152 3.19 26.09 8.79
C ASN A 152 2.87 26.04 7.28
N ALA A 153 1.71 26.57 6.87
CA ALA A 153 1.32 26.64 5.46
C ALA A 153 2.28 27.54 4.62
N ASP A 154 2.70 28.68 5.17
CA ASP A 154 3.64 29.59 4.54
C ASP A 154 5.04 28.96 4.40
N GLU A 155 5.53 28.28 5.43
CA GLU A 155 6.83 27.61 5.41
C GLU A 155 6.83 26.39 4.47
N CYS A 156 5.78 25.57 4.47
CA CYS A 156 5.64 24.48 3.50
C CYS A 156 5.60 25.02 2.06
N THR A 157 4.88 26.13 1.82
CA THR A 157 4.86 26.81 0.52
C THR A 157 6.25 27.32 0.13
N ARG A 158 6.95 27.98 1.06
CA ARG A 158 8.32 28.51 0.82
C ARG A 158 9.30 27.41 0.46
N LEU A 159 9.22 26.26 1.13
CA LEU A 159 10.15 25.15 0.97
C LEU A 159 9.73 24.17 -0.14
N GLY A 160 8.54 24.37 -0.73
CA GLY A 160 7.97 23.44 -1.71
C GLY A 160 7.68 22.08 -1.10
N ILE A 161 7.25 22.03 0.16
CA ILE A 161 6.74 20.80 0.80
C ILE A 161 5.26 20.69 0.44
N PRO A 162 4.84 19.62 -0.25
CA PRO A 162 3.43 19.37 -0.53
C PRO A 162 2.64 19.27 0.79
N PHE A 163 1.49 19.90 0.88
CA PHE A 163 0.70 19.82 2.10
C PHE A 163 -0.81 19.79 1.85
N GLY A 164 -1.55 19.30 2.84
CA GLY A 164 -2.99 19.36 2.98
C GLY A 164 -3.40 20.08 4.26
N ALA A 165 -4.69 20.22 4.44
CA ALA A 165 -5.24 20.83 5.65
C ALA A 165 -6.23 19.87 6.33
N TYR A 166 -6.38 19.96 7.65
CA TYR A 166 -7.50 19.33 8.33
C TYR A 166 -8.18 20.28 9.32
N ILE A 167 -9.46 20.05 9.52
CA ILE A 167 -10.26 20.72 10.53
C ILE A 167 -10.81 19.67 11.50
N TYR A 168 -10.58 19.87 12.80
CA TYR A 168 -11.13 19.03 13.85
C TYR A 168 -12.61 19.37 14.04
N SER A 169 -13.51 18.44 13.73
CA SER A 169 -14.95 18.69 13.70
C SER A 169 -15.63 18.44 15.03
N TYR A 170 -16.54 19.34 15.39
CA TYR A 170 -17.51 19.18 16.45
C TYR A 170 -18.96 19.13 15.93
N ALA A 171 -19.15 19.23 14.62
CA ALA A 171 -20.48 19.37 14.02
C ALA A 171 -21.36 18.14 14.28
N THR A 172 -22.53 18.40 14.84
CA THR A 172 -23.60 17.42 15.08
C THR A 172 -24.79 17.64 14.16
N THR A 173 -24.75 18.70 13.36
CA THR A 173 -25.78 19.08 12.39
C THR A 173 -25.14 19.54 11.09
N GLU A 174 -25.93 19.54 10.00
CA GLU A 174 -25.49 20.06 8.71
C GLU A 174 -25.15 21.56 8.75
N ASP A 175 -25.88 22.35 9.56
CA ASP A 175 -25.62 23.79 9.68
C ASP A 175 -24.30 24.07 10.40
N GLU A 176 -23.96 23.28 11.42
CA GLU A 176 -22.66 23.36 12.08
C GLU A 176 -21.53 22.96 11.11
N ALA A 177 -21.74 21.91 10.31
CA ALA A 177 -20.77 21.48 9.28
C ALA A 177 -20.55 22.56 8.21
N ARG A 178 -21.61 23.28 7.79
CA ARG A 178 -21.48 24.44 6.87
C ARG A 178 -20.67 25.56 7.50
N SER A 179 -20.86 25.83 8.79
CA SER A 179 -20.05 26.79 9.53
C SER A 179 -18.57 26.38 9.60
N GLU A 180 -18.28 25.11 9.79
CA GLU A 180 -16.92 24.57 9.73
C GLU A 180 -16.31 24.73 8.31
N ALA A 181 -17.09 24.57 7.26
CA ALA A 181 -16.65 24.82 5.88
C ALA A 181 -16.38 26.31 5.62
N ASP A 182 -17.22 27.24 6.15
CA ASP A 182 -16.97 28.69 6.09
C ASP A 182 -15.62 29.03 6.78
N HIS A 183 -15.35 28.42 7.93
CA HIS A 183 -14.09 28.55 8.67
C HIS A 183 -12.90 28.10 7.83
N VAL A 184 -12.93 26.91 7.25
CA VAL A 184 -11.87 26.41 6.38
C VAL A 184 -11.68 27.31 5.17
N ALA A 185 -12.76 27.73 4.51
CA ALA A 185 -12.67 28.59 3.33
C ALA A 185 -11.96 29.92 3.61
N ARG A 186 -12.22 30.52 4.79
CA ARG A 186 -11.51 31.71 5.24
C ARG A 186 -10.02 31.43 5.47
N LEU A 187 -9.69 30.36 6.20
CA LEU A 187 -8.30 30.00 6.51
C LEU A 187 -7.50 29.65 5.27
N LEU A 188 -8.15 29.09 4.25
CA LEU A 188 -7.53 28.83 2.95
C LEU A 188 -7.40 30.09 2.08
N GLY A 189 -8.01 31.21 2.47
CA GLY A 189 -8.03 32.46 1.69
C GLY A 189 -9.00 32.42 0.49
N LEU A 190 -9.99 31.53 0.49
CA LEU A 190 -11.00 31.45 -0.57
C LEU A 190 -12.06 32.54 -0.46
N VAL A 191 -12.31 32.99 0.74
CA VAL A 191 -13.26 34.07 1.06
C VAL A 191 -12.58 35.12 1.92
N ALA A 192 -13.04 36.37 1.79
CA ALA A 192 -12.54 37.46 2.62
C ALA A 192 -13.00 37.26 4.08
N PRO A 193 -12.18 37.65 5.07
CA PRO A 193 -12.58 37.60 6.46
C PRO A 193 -13.77 38.53 6.69
N PRO A 194 -14.72 38.15 7.57
CA PRO A 194 -15.94 38.91 7.81
C PRO A 194 -15.73 40.22 8.58
N GLN A 195 -14.55 40.49 9.08
CA GLN A 195 -14.23 41.71 9.86
C GLN A 195 -13.06 42.50 9.26
N GLU A 196 -13.20 43.83 9.29
CA GLU A 196 -12.08 44.74 8.99
C GLU A 196 -10.94 44.54 10.00
N GLY A 197 -9.71 44.57 9.53
CA GLY A 197 -8.51 44.36 10.36
C GLY A 197 -7.94 42.94 10.34
N LEU A 198 -8.52 42.05 9.54
CA LEU A 198 -8.00 40.72 9.27
C LEU A 198 -7.48 40.60 7.82
N GLU A 199 -7.04 41.74 7.26
CA GLU A 199 -6.54 41.85 5.89
C GLU A 199 -5.33 40.92 5.62
N ASP A 200 -4.65 40.49 6.68
CA ASP A 200 -3.58 39.49 6.58
C ASP A 200 -4.04 38.12 6.05
N TYR A 201 -5.35 37.83 6.12
CA TYR A 201 -5.92 36.60 5.54
C TYR A 201 -6.35 36.74 4.07
N THR A 202 -6.23 37.91 3.50
CA THR A 202 -6.54 38.21 2.09
C THR A 202 -5.41 37.86 1.12
N ALA A 203 -4.35 37.22 1.58
CA ALA A 203 -3.32 36.64 0.73
C ALA A 203 -3.95 35.69 -0.31
N ALA A 204 -3.27 35.48 -1.43
CA ALA A 204 -3.73 34.54 -2.44
C ALA A 204 -4.03 33.16 -1.82
N PRO A 205 -5.10 32.47 -2.27
CA PRO A 205 -5.47 31.19 -1.69
C PRO A 205 -4.33 30.18 -1.67
N TYR A 206 -4.20 29.44 -0.58
CA TYR A 206 -3.25 28.33 -0.49
C TYR A 206 -3.57 27.26 -1.54
N ARG A 207 -2.54 26.75 -2.19
CA ARG A 207 -2.66 25.64 -3.13
C ARG A 207 -2.29 24.35 -2.43
N LEU A 208 -3.30 23.57 -2.06
CA LEU A 208 -3.11 22.29 -1.41
C LEU A 208 -2.77 21.21 -2.43
N SER A 209 -1.75 20.42 -2.15
CA SER A 209 -1.37 19.20 -2.90
C SER A 209 -2.13 17.97 -2.40
N TYR A 210 -2.53 17.99 -1.14
CA TYR A 210 -3.31 16.97 -0.44
C TYR A 210 -4.73 17.49 -0.15
N PRO A 211 -5.67 16.61 0.24
CA PRO A 211 -7.04 17.02 0.55
C PRO A 211 -7.16 18.06 1.65
N VAL A 212 -8.33 18.70 1.69
CA VAL A 212 -8.91 19.12 2.97
C VAL A 212 -9.53 17.88 3.59
N TYR A 213 -9.05 17.53 4.79
CA TYR A 213 -9.58 16.42 5.58
C TYR A 213 -10.57 16.93 6.61
N TYR A 214 -11.74 16.29 6.62
CA TYR A 214 -12.74 16.48 7.66
C TYR A 214 -12.46 15.46 8.76
N ASP A 215 -11.98 15.91 9.90
CA ASP A 215 -11.54 15.07 11.01
C ASP A 215 -12.70 14.73 11.91
N LEU A 216 -13.14 13.46 11.84
CA LEU A 216 -14.36 12.93 12.46
C LEU A 216 -14.00 11.97 13.59
N GLU A 217 -13.56 12.48 14.73
CA GLU A 217 -13.18 11.66 15.88
C GLU A 217 -13.69 12.16 17.24
N ASP A 218 -14.30 13.36 17.30
CA ASP A 218 -14.74 13.91 18.57
C ASP A 218 -15.88 13.11 19.22
N LYS A 219 -15.87 13.09 20.53
CA LYS A 219 -16.88 12.36 21.31
C LYS A 219 -18.28 12.92 21.12
N SER A 220 -18.46 14.21 20.80
CA SER A 220 -19.76 14.83 20.54
C SER A 220 -20.52 14.14 19.41
N ILE A 221 -19.78 13.69 18.39
CA ILE A 221 -20.37 13.03 17.21
C ILE A 221 -20.53 11.51 17.39
N SER A 222 -20.15 10.95 18.53
CA SER A 222 -20.19 9.50 18.77
C SER A 222 -21.60 8.88 18.77
N GLY A 223 -22.64 9.69 18.98
CA GLY A 223 -24.04 9.27 18.98
C GLY A 223 -24.74 9.36 17.62
N ILE A 224 -24.11 9.95 16.61
CA ILE A 224 -24.71 10.20 15.29
C ILE A 224 -24.72 8.90 14.48
N PHE A 225 -25.83 8.62 13.80
CA PHE A 225 -25.93 7.45 12.92
C PHE A 225 -25.13 7.63 11.62
N PRO A 226 -24.70 6.55 10.95
CA PRO A 226 -23.87 6.63 9.75
C PRO A 226 -24.46 7.47 8.61
N ASP A 227 -25.76 7.35 8.35
CA ASP A 227 -26.48 8.11 7.31
C ASP A 227 -26.55 9.62 7.63
N GLU A 228 -26.78 9.96 8.89
CA GLU A 228 -26.76 11.34 9.38
C GLU A 228 -25.33 11.92 9.33
N MET A 229 -24.34 11.14 9.73
CA MET A 229 -22.93 11.52 9.62
C MET A 229 -22.52 11.77 8.16
N ALA A 230 -23.00 10.95 7.23
CA ALA A 230 -22.74 11.15 5.80
C ALA A 230 -23.40 12.44 5.29
N ALA A 231 -24.60 12.78 5.76
CA ALA A 231 -25.27 14.04 5.41
C ALA A 231 -24.51 15.26 5.96
N ILE A 232 -24.02 15.20 7.20
CA ILE A 232 -23.19 16.23 7.83
C ILE A 232 -21.88 16.40 7.04
N THR A 233 -21.21 15.31 6.72
CA THR A 233 -19.97 15.33 5.92
C THR A 233 -20.20 15.93 4.54
N LYS A 234 -21.30 15.56 3.91
CA LYS A 234 -21.70 16.12 2.61
C LYS A 234 -21.97 17.62 2.69
N ALA A 235 -22.68 18.08 3.72
CA ALA A 235 -22.98 19.49 3.93
C ALA A 235 -21.69 20.33 4.07
N PHE A 236 -20.67 19.80 4.77
CA PHE A 236 -19.36 20.43 4.87
C PHE A 236 -18.70 20.59 3.48
N PHE A 237 -18.57 19.51 2.72
CA PHE A 237 -17.88 19.54 1.44
C PHE A 237 -18.65 20.27 0.34
N ASP A 238 -19.98 20.17 0.31
CA ASP A 238 -20.80 20.95 -0.60
C ASP A 238 -20.60 22.45 -0.35
N ARG A 239 -20.65 22.87 0.91
CA ARG A 239 -20.46 24.26 1.29
C ARG A 239 -19.04 24.74 0.95
N LEU A 240 -18.02 23.96 1.21
CA LEU A 240 -16.65 24.30 0.88
C LEU A 240 -16.46 24.45 -0.65
N THR A 241 -17.13 23.63 -1.44
CA THR A 241 -17.16 23.73 -2.91
C THR A 241 -17.89 24.98 -3.37
N GLU A 242 -19.03 25.32 -2.78
CA GLU A 242 -19.76 26.58 -3.04
C GLU A 242 -18.88 27.82 -2.83
N LEU A 243 -18.00 27.75 -1.84
CA LEU A 243 -17.06 28.83 -1.51
C LEU A 243 -15.79 28.86 -2.40
N GLY A 244 -15.74 27.99 -3.39
CA GLY A 244 -14.69 27.98 -4.43
C GLY A 244 -13.57 26.97 -4.22
N TYR A 245 -13.68 26.03 -3.28
CA TYR A 245 -12.71 24.97 -3.16
C TYR A 245 -12.88 23.93 -4.27
N THR A 246 -11.83 23.69 -5.03
CA THR A 246 -11.78 22.74 -6.15
C THR A 246 -10.78 21.60 -5.92
N GLY A 247 -10.18 21.53 -4.72
CA GLY A 247 -9.18 20.52 -4.39
C GLY A 247 -9.80 19.19 -3.96
N LYS A 248 -8.96 18.26 -3.58
CA LYS A 248 -9.37 16.96 -3.08
C LYS A 248 -10.06 17.07 -1.71
N GLN A 249 -11.05 16.24 -1.48
CA GLN A 249 -11.83 16.14 -0.26
C GLN A 249 -11.54 14.79 0.39
N GLY A 250 -11.27 14.76 1.69
CA GLY A 250 -10.93 13.54 2.41
C GLY A 250 -11.54 13.50 3.81
N ILE A 251 -11.57 12.32 4.40
CA ILE A 251 -12.03 12.10 5.77
C ILE A 251 -10.88 11.53 6.57
N TYR A 252 -10.68 12.04 7.79
CA TYR A 252 -9.83 11.39 8.79
C TYR A 252 -10.68 10.78 9.88
N ALA A 253 -10.31 9.55 10.28
CA ALA A 253 -10.86 8.89 11.46
C ALA A 253 -9.99 7.70 11.91
N SER A 254 -10.19 7.25 13.15
CA SER A 254 -9.61 6.00 13.61
C SER A 254 -10.17 4.79 12.83
N LEU A 255 -9.35 3.73 12.69
CA LEU A 255 -9.78 2.49 12.03
C LEU A 255 -11.07 1.91 12.62
N ASN A 256 -11.26 2.02 13.93
CA ASN A 256 -12.47 1.53 14.59
C ASN A 256 -13.72 2.30 14.10
N TRP A 257 -13.60 3.61 13.91
CA TRP A 257 -14.69 4.42 13.39
C TRP A 257 -14.95 4.15 11.92
N VAL A 258 -13.90 4.00 11.12
CA VAL A 258 -14.01 3.63 9.70
C VAL A 258 -14.82 2.35 9.55
N ARG A 259 -14.48 1.30 10.30
CA ARG A 259 -15.20 0.03 10.26
C ARG A 259 -16.64 0.10 10.78
N ALA A 260 -16.86 0.88 11.83
CA ALA A 260 -18.17 0.92 12.49
C ALA A 260 -19.15 1.89 11.82
N ARG A 261 -18.67 2.95 11.16
CA ARG A 261 -19.50 4.08 10.77
C ARG A 261 -19.38 4.48 9.30
N PHE A 262 -18.18 4.31 8.69
CA PHE A 262 -17.93 4.79 7.33
C PHE A 262 -17.92 3.66 6.29
N SER A 263 -18.45 2.48 6.64
CA SER A 263 -18.63 1.36 5.70
C SER A 263 -19.81 1.55 4.75
N ASP A 264 -20.70 2.50 5.02
CA ASP A 264 -21.87 2.81 4.18
C ASP A 264 -21.46 3.41 2.83
N ALA A 265 -22.19 3.08 1.76
CA ALA A 265 -21.98 3.62 0.41
C ALA A 265 -22.12 5.15 0.34
N ALA A 266 -22.80 5.78 1.30
CA ALA A 266 -22.89 7.23 1.40
C ALA A 266 -21.52 7.92 1.57
N PHE A 267 -20.49 7.18 2.03
CA PHE A 267 -19.12 7.68 2.17
C PHE A 267 -18.23 7.40 0.95
N ASP A 268 -18.73 6.71 -0.08
CA ASP A 268 -17.95 6.36 -1.29
C ASP A 268 -17.28 7.58 -1.97
N PRO A 269 -17.86 8.80 -2.00
CA PRO A 269 -17.22 9.96 -2.59
C PRO A 269 -15.85 10.32 -1.99
N TRP A 270 -15.59 9.95 -0.74
CA TRP A 270 -14.36 10.31 -0.03
C TRP A 270 -13.42 9.12 0.23
N ARG A 271 -13.79 7.88 -0.13
CA ARG A 271 -13.00 6.68 0.15
C ARG A 271 -11.60 6.71 -0.42
N GLU A 272 -11.43 7.26 -1.62
CA GLU A 272 -10.11 7.34 -2.25
C GLU A 272 -9.15 8.31 -1.54
N ASN A 273 -9.69 9.19 -0.69
CA ASN A 273 -8.92 10.12 0.13
C ASN A 273 -9.18 9.87 1.63
N LEU A 274 -9.35 8.62 2.02
CA LEU A 274 -9.55 8.26 3.43
C LEU A 274 -8.18 8.21 4.13
N TRP A 275 -8.05 8.96 5.22
CA TRP A 275 -6.90 8.98 6.10
C TRP A 275 -7.26 8.26 7.40
N ILE A 276 -6.60 7.15 7.68
CA ILE A 276 -6.97 6.24 8.77
C ILE A 276 -5.89 6.24 9.85
N ALA A 277 -6.30 6.51 11.10
CA ALA A 277 -5.42 6.34 12.24
C ALA A 277 -5.50 4.92 12.81
N ARG A 278 -4.35 4.29 12.89
CA ARG A 278 -4.11 3.07 13.66
C ARG A 278 -2.65 3.01 14.06
N PHE A 279 -2.38 3.09 15.34
CA PHE A 279 -1.03 3.02 15.90
C PHE A 279 -0.64 1.55 16.09
N ALA A 280 -0.01 0.99 15.09
CA ALA A 280 0.37 -0.42 15.02
C ALA A 280 1.37 -0.64 13.87
N ASP A 281 2.00 -1.82 13.82
CA ASP A 281 2.90 -2.21 12.73
C ASP A 281 2.20 -2.36 11.38
N GLU A 282 0.89 -2.59 11.37
CA GLU A 282 0.07 -2.74 10.17
C GLU A 282 -1.25 -2.00 10.32
N LEU A 283 -1.78 -1.46 9.23
CA LEU A 283 -3.12 -0.89 9.23
C LEU A 283 -4.21 -1.96 9.37
N GLY A 284 -4.05 -3.09 8.68
CA GLY A 284 -5.02 -4.19 8.71
C GLY A 284 -6.41 -3.80 8.20
N TYR A 285 -6.50 -2.88 7.25
CA TYR A 285 -7.71 -2.47 6.57
C TYR A 285 -7.61 -2.84 5.09
N THR A 286 -8.64 -3.51 4.58
CA THR A 286 -8.66 -4.06 3.21
C THR A 286 -9.51 -3.23 2.24
N GLY A 287 -10.21 -2.19 2.73
CA GLY A 287 -10.96 -1.27 1.88
C GLY A 287 -10.07 -0.22 1.23
N THR A 288 -10.67 0.64 0.41
CA THR A 288 -9.97 1.74 -0.24
C THR A 288 -9.62 2.83 0.77
N TYR A 289 -8.40 3.31 0.74
CA TYR A 289 -7.88 4.43 1.53
C TYR A 289 -6.62 5.00 0.84
N ASP A 290 -6.18 6.19 1.22
CA ASP A 290 -4.98 6.82 0.68
C ASP A 290 -3.87 6.97 1.72
N MET A 291 -4.22 7.24 2.98
CA MET A 291 -3.24 7.60 4.00
C MET A 291 -3.45 6.81 5.31
N TRP A 292 -2.35 6.48 5.95
CA TRP A 292 -2.31 5.80 7.24
C TRP A 292 -1.45 6.59 8.23
N GLN A 293 -2.07 7.05 9.33
CA GLN A 293 -1.37 7.57 10.51
C GLN A 293 -0.99 6.38 11.38
N CYS A 294 0.30 6.06 11.40
CA CYS A 294 0.81 4.81 11.96
C CYS A 294 1.40 4.96 13.37
N SER A 295 1.88 6.14 13.71
CA SER A 295 2.52 6.44 15.00
C SER A 295 2.15 7.83 15.48
N TYR A 296 2.15 8.04 16.80
CA TYR A 296 2.02 9.34 17.46
C TYR A 296 3.17 9.59 18.44
N SER A 297 4.17 8.74 18.41
CA SER A 297 5.21 8.67 19.46
C SER A 297 6.63 8.87 18.93
N GLU A 298 6.77 9.29 17.69
CA GLU A 298 8.10 9.54 17.14
C GLU A 298 8.76 10.75 17.79
N PRO A 299 10.08 10.70 18.07
CA PRO A 299 10.76 11.80 18.71
C PRO A 299 10.64 13.12 17.95
N GLY A 300 9.92 14.09 18.49
CA GLY A 300 9.65 15.36 17.84
C GLY A 300 10.91 16.12 17.44
N ALA A 301 11.97 16.01 18.25
CA ALA A 301 13.25 16.62 17.93
C ALA A 301 13.84 16.20 16.61
N ASP A 302 13.60 14.96 16.16
CA ASP A 302 14.11 14.45 14.88
C ASP A 302 13.40 15.10 13.68
N TYR A 303 12.16 15.51 13.86
CA TYR A 303 11.31 16.14 12.84
C TYR A 303 11.22 17.67 12.97
N GLY A 304 11.98 18.25 13.90
CA GLY A 304 12.04 19.71 14.04
C GLY A 304 10.81 20.32 14.72
N VAL A 305 10.00 19.54 15.44
CA VAL A 305 8.87 20.04 16.22
C VAL A 305 9.28 20.32 17.65
N GLU A 306 8.57 21.22 18.36
CA GLU A 306 8.84 21.58 19.75
C GLU A 306 8.26 20.58 20.75
N SER A 307 7.23 19.82 20.36
CA SER A 307 6.67 18.76 21.20
C SER A 307 7.63 17.60 21.37
N GLU A 308 7.44 16.81 22.43
CA GLU A 308 8.23 15.60 22.67
C GLU A 308 8.05 14.58 21.54
N THR A 309 6.86 14.52 20.96
CA THR A 309 6.51 13.56 19.92
C THR A 309 5.80 14.23 18.75
N VAL A 310 5.78 13.51 17.61
CA VAL A 310 5.07 13.89 16.39
C VAL A 310 4.41 12.66 15.78
N ASP A 311 3.32 12.89 15.08
CA ASP A 311 2.56 11.88 14.34
C ASP A 311 3.22 11.59 13.00
N ILE A 312 3.23 10.32 12.60
CA ILE A 312 3.79 9.88 11.32
C ILE A 312 2.68 9.31 10.44
N ASP A 313 2.69 9.78 9.22
CA ASP A 313 1.76 9.41 8.18
C ASP A 313 2.46 8.79 6.98
N PHE A 314 1.81 7.82 6.38
CA PHE A 314 2.22 7.31 5.08
C PHE A 314 1.10 7.45 4.05
N VAL A 315 1.46 8.00 2.88
CA VAL A 315 0.64 7.77 1.69
C VAL A 315 0.80 6.31 1.30
N MET A 316 -0.33 5.63 1.22
CA MET A 316 -0.39 4.21 0.92
C MET A 316 -0.96 3.98 -0.46
N ARG A 317 -0.69 2.82 -1.03
CA ARG A 317 -1.36 2.35 -2.24
C ARG A 317 -2.08 1.05 -1.89
N PRO A 318 -3.37 1.12 -1.47
CA PRO A 318 -4.15 -0.06 -1.12
C PRO A 318 -4.12 -1.06 -2.24
N PHE A 319 -3.98 -2.33 -1.90
CA PHE A 319 -3.80 -3.44 -2.81
C PHE A 319 -3.02 -3.03 -4.08
N ALA A 320 -1.80 -2.63 -3.89
CA ALA A 320 -0.86 -2.25 -4.94
C ALA A 320 0.26 -3.29 -5.04
N PHE A 321 0.92 -3.35 -6.18
CA PHE A 321 2.22 -4.02 -6.22
C PHE A 321 3.22 -3.20 -5.41
N GLY A 322 3.99 -3.89 -4.59
CA GLY A 322 5.21 -3.35 -4.01
C GLY A 322 6.30 -3.23 -5.08
N GLU A 323 7.48 -2.79 -4.66
CA GLU A 323 8.63 -2.77 -5.54
C GLU A 323 9.10 -4.19 -5.89
N ILE A 324 9.72 -4.34 -7.05
CA ILE A 324 10.28 -5.61 -7.51
C ILE A 324 11.64 -5.80 -6.87
N SER A 325 11.81 -6.86 -6.09
CA SER A 325 13.03 -7.06 -5.31
C SER A 325 14.25 -7.47 -6.13
N SER A 326 14.07 -8.17 -7.25
CA SER A 326 15.18 -8.56 -8.11
C SER A 326 14.71 -9.06 -9.47
N CYS A 327 15.54 -8.83 -10.49
CA CYS A 327 15.43 -9.43 -11.81
C CYS A 327 16.80 -9.96 -12.20
N ASN A 328 16.99 -11.30 -12.25
CA ASN A 328 18.27 -11.94 -12.53
C ASN A 328 19.46 -11.39 -11.71
N GLY A 329 19.24 -11.06 -10.44
CA GLY A 329 20.23 -10.44 -9.58
C GLY A 329 20.47 -8.94 -9.83
N LYS A 330 19.69 -8.32 -10.72
CA LYS A 330 19.64 -6.86 -10.90
C LYS A 330 18.40 -6.32 -10.22
N THR A 331 18.51 -5.19 -9.57
CA THR A 331 17.38 -4.49 -8.98
C THR A 331 16.54 -3.90 -10.12
N ALA A 332 15.29 -4.35 -10.24
CA ALA A 332 14.31 -3.72 -11.12
C ALA A 332 13.42 -2.82 -10.27
N THR A 333 13.36 -1.54 -10.61
CA THR A 333 12.45 -0.61 -9.96
C THR A 333 11.17 -0.54 -10.79
N PRO A 334 10.01 -0.96 -10.27
CA PRO A 334 8.76 -0.78 -10.98
C PRO A 334 8.43 0.71 -11.03
N THR A 335 8.01 1.16 -12.18
CA THR A 335 7.40 2.47 -12.29
C THR A 335 5.93 2.32 -11.92
N LEU A 336 5.55 2.79 -10.74
CA LEU A 336 4.14 2.99 -10.42
C LEU A 336 3.65 4.12 -11.33
N LEU A 337 2.87 3.78 -12.34
CA LEU A 337 2.25 4.79 -13.19
C LEU A 337 1.14 5.47 -12.39
N ASN A 338 1.21 6.79 -12.36
CA ASN A 338 0.32 7.69 -11.64
C ASN A 338 -1.14 7.22 -11.65
N ASP A 339 -1.75 7.09 -10.50
CA ASP A 339 -3.18 6.86 -10.23
C ASP A 339 -3.84 5.61 -10.84
N THR A 340 -3.15 4.82 -11.66
CA THR A 340 -3.77 3.69 -12.39
C THR A 340 -3.62 2.35 -11.70
N ARG A 341 -2.93 2.26 -10.57
CA ARG A 341 -2.59 0.99 -9.90
C ARG A 341 -1.90 -0.03 -10.84
N GLN A 342 -1.26 0.47 -11.88
CA GLN A 342 -0.52 -0.35 -12.85
C GLN A 342 0.98 -0.22 -12.61
N THR A 343 1.66 -1.36 -12.72
CA THR A 343 3.11 -1.46 -12.68
C THR A 343 3.60 -1.97 -14.01
N GLU A 344 4.74 -1.50 -14.47
CA GLU A 344 5.46 -2.12 -15.58
C GLU A 344 6.67 -2.90 -15.06
N LEU A 345 6.89 -4.09 -15.60
CA LEU A 345 8.05 -4.93 -15.35
C LEU A 345 8.74 -5.25 -16.67
N HIS A 346 10.02 -4.91 -16.75
CA HIS A 346 10.86 -5.32 -17.88
C HIS A 346 11.76 -6.50 -17.47
N LEU A 347 11.77 -7.54 -18.30
CA LEU A 347 12.62 -8.73 -18.16
C LEU A 347 13.55 -8.84 -19.36
N ASP A 348 14.85 -8.99 -19.14
CA ASP A 348 15.90 -8.93 -20.17
C ASP A 348 15.86 -10.07 -21.22
N GLY A 349 14.86 -10.92 -21.20
CA GLY A 349 14.69 -12.04 -22.14
C GLY A 349 14.32 -13.34 -21.47
N LYS A 350 14.40 -14.43 -22.22
CA LYS A 350 14.03 -15.76 -21.74
C LYS A 350 14.78 -16.15 -20.48
N ASP A 351 14.06 -16.82 -19.57
CA ASP A 351 14.51 -17.25 -18.25
C ASP A 351 14.82 -16.11 -17.26
N ALA A 352 14.73 -14.84 -17.67
CA ALA A 352 14.71 -13.72 -16.74
C ALA A 352 13.53 -13.84 -15.79
N TYR A 353 13.71 -13.42 -14.56
CA TYR A 353 12.67 -13.49 -13.54
C TYR A 353 12.70 -12.29 -12.62
N ALA A 354 11.53 -11.98 -12.07
CA ALA A 354 11.38 -10.99 -11.00
C ALA A 354 10.25 -11.44 -10.05
N ASN A 355 10.35 -11.01 -8.81
CA ASN A 355 9.32 -11.26 -7.83
C ASN A 355 8.43 -10.02 -7.70
N LEU A 356 7.15 -10.17 -8.05
CA LEU A 356 6.12 -9.16 -7.80
C LEU A 356 5.58 -9.38 -6.40
N THR A 357 5.58 -8.34 -5.59
CA THR A 357 4.98 -8.35 -4.26
C THR A 357 3.76 -7.47 -4.23
N THR A 358 2.91 -7.66 -3.25
CA THR A 358 1.76 -6.81 -2.97
C THR A 358 1.84 -6.27 -1.56
N ASN A 359 1.03 -5.26 -1.25
CA ASN A 359 0.88 -4.73 0.10
C ASN A 359 -0.03 -5.57 1.00
N GLN A 360 -0.57 -6.69 0.50
CA GLN A 360 -1.35 -7.58 1.35
C GLN A 360 -0.42 -8.38 2.27
N PRO A 361 -0.73 -8.46 3.57
CA PRO A 361 -0.05 -9.37 4.48
C PRO A 361 -0.16 -10.82 4.00
N ASP A 362 0.79 -11.67 4.38
CA ASP A 362 0.68 -13.10 4.16
C ASP A 362 -0.58 -13.67 4.83
N GLU A 363 -1.14 -14.77 4.30
CA GLU A 363 -2.34 -15.43 4.89
C GLU A 363 -2.14 -15.77 6.39
N GLU A 364 -0.91 -16.10 6.81
CA GLU A 364 -0.56 -16.40 8.20
C GLU A 364 -0.66 -15.16 9.11
N ASN A 365 -0.55 -13.96 8.53
CA ASN A 365 -0.65 -12.67 9.23
C ASN A 365 -2.01 -11.98 9.02
N GLY A 366 -3.02 -12.73 8.58
CA GLY A 366 -4.38 -12.24 8.43
C GLY A 366 -4.70 -11.59 7.09
N GLY A 367 -3.77 -11.65 6.12
CA GLY A 367 -4.03 -11.22 4.76
C GLY A 367 -4.95 -12.18 4.00
N GLN A 368 -5.53 -11.68 2.92
CA GLN A 368 -6.30 -12.51 2.00
C GLN A 368 -5.37 -13.27 1.06
N LYS A 369 -5.79 -14.48 0.68
CA LYS A 369 -5.11 -15.20 -0.38
C LYS A 369 -5.16 -14.43 -1.70
N ILE A 370 -4.02 -14.39 -2.40
CA ILE A 370 -3.89 -13.74 -3.70
C ILE A 370 -3.85 -14.81 -4.80
N PHE A 371 -4.68 -14.62 -5.82
CA PHE A 371 -4.63 -15.42 -7.05
C PHE A 371 -3.86 -14.67 -8.12
N TRP A 372 -2.78 -15.29 -8.58
CA TRP A 372 -1.92 -14.78 -9.62
C TRP A 372 -2.27 -15.41 -10.96
N THR A 373 -2.44 -14.59 -11.99
CA THR A 373 -2.70 -15.04 -13.35
C THR A 373 -1.85 -14.28 -14.37
N THR A 374 -1.65 -14.86 -15.52
CA THR A 374 -1.01 -14.21 -16.67
C THR A 374 -1.92 -14.26 -17.87
N SER A 375 -1.93 -13.20 -18.67
CA SER A 375 -2.68 -13.15 -19.91
C SER A 375 -2.09 -14.02 -21.02
N ASP A 376 -0.76 -14.27 -20.98
CA ASP A 376 -0.06 -15.14 -21.94
C ASP A 376 1.08 -15.93 -21.28
N LYS A 377 0.84 -17.22 -21.07
CA LYS A 377 1.83 -18.16 -20.50
C LYS A 377 3.01 -18.47 -21.44
N SER A 378 2.89 -18.16 -22.72
CA SER A 378 4.00 -18.33 -23.66
C SER A 378 5.03 -17.22 -23.55
N VAL A 379 4.62 -16.04 -23.10
CA VAL A 379 5.48 -14.88 -22.85
C VAL A 379 6.10 -14.95 -21.46
N ALA A 380 5.27 -15.03 -20.42
CA ALA A 380 5.73 -15.19 -19.05
C ALA A 380 4.73 -15.97 -18.20
N THR A 381 5.26 -16.67 -17.19
CA THR A 381 4.46 -17.36 -16.17
C THR A 381 4.60 -16.67 -14.83
N VAL A 382 3.58 -16.79 -13.98
CA VAL A 382 3.62 -16.36 -12.60
C VAL A 382 3.22 -17.53 -11.70
N ASP A 383 3.89 -17.68 -10.56
CA ASP A 383 3.52 -18.68 -9.56
C ASP A 383 2.60 -18.07 -8.48
N LYS A 384 2.19 -18.91 -7.53
CA LYS A 384 1.28 -18.52 -6.43
C LYS A 384 1.89 -17.49 -5.46
N HIS A 385 3.15 -17.19 -5.57
CA HIS A 385 3.86 -16.24 -4.70
C HIS A 385 4.31 -14.97 -5.44
N GLY A 386 3.85 -14.78 -6.69
CA GLY A 386 4.19 -13.60 -7.49
C GLY A 386 5.51 -13.69 -8.24
N LEU A 387 6.19 -14.85 -8.25
CA LEU A 387 7.42 -15.01 -9.04
C LEU A 387 7.07 -15.09 -10.53
N VAL A 388 7.39 -14.04 -11.26
CA VAL A 388 7.25 -13.95 -12.71
C VAL A 388 8.51 -14.48 -13.39
N ARG A 389 8.34 -15.34 -14.39
CA ARG A 389 9.45 -15.89 -15.18
C ARG A 389 9.16 -15.81 -16.66
N ALA A 390 10.03 -15.15 -17.41
CA ALA A 390 9.95 -15.07 -18.86
C ALA A 390 10.11 -16.47 -19.51
N LYS A 391 9.31 -16.74 -20.53
CA LYS A 391 9.33 -17.97 -21.32
C LYS A 391 9.75 -17.72 -22.76
N ALA A 392 9.54 -16.52 -23.27
CA ALA A 392 9.97 -16.07 -24.59
C ALA A 392 11.23 -15.20 -24.49
N ASP A 393 11.89 -15.00 -25.63
CA ASP A 393 12.99 -14.04 -25.77
C ASP A 393 12.48 -12.61 -25.88
N SER A 394 11.23 -12.42 -26.36
CA SER A 394 10.55 -11.13 -26.42
C SER A 394 9.03 -11.30 -26.42
N GLY A 395 8.32 -10.27 -25.98
CA GLY A 395 6.86 -10.24 -25.96
C GLY A 395 6.30 -9.43 -24.80
N GLU A 396 4.97 -9.32 -24.74
CA GLU A 396 4.25 -8.63 -23.69
C GLU A 396 3.12 -9.50 -23.15
N CYS A 397 2.94 -9.45 -21.83
CA CYS A 397 1.77 -10.03 -21.18
C CYS A 397 1.42 -9.23 -19.91
N THR A 398 0.21 -9.41 -19.41
CA THR A 398 -0.25 -8.80 -18.16
C THR A 398 -0.30 -9.85 -17.08
N ILE A 399 0.37 -9.60 -15.96
CA ILE A 399 0.21 -10.36 -14.72
C ILE A 399 -0.88 -9.66 -13.90
N THR A 400 -1.84 -10.44 -13.43
CA THR A 400 -2.93 -9.94 -12.58
C THR A 400 -2.87 -10.65 -11.24
N ALA A 401 -2.89 -9.89 -10.17
CA ALA A 401 -3.12 -10.35 -8.81
C ALA A 401 -4.55 -10.00 -8.41
N THR A 402 -5.30 -10.97 -7.88
CA THR A 402 -6.70 -10.79 -7.47
C THR A 402 -6.87 -11.29 -6.05
N LEU A 403 -7.55 -10.54 -5.19
CA LEU A 403 -7.91 -10.97 -3.85
C LEU A 403 -8.87 -12.17 -3.90
N ALA A 404 -8.82 -13.04 -2.89
CA ALA A 404 -9.61 -14.28 -2.87
C ALA A 404 -11.12 -14.04 -2.93
N ASP A 405 -11.60 -12.94 -2.39
CA ASP A 405 -13.00 -12.53 -2.44
C ASP A 405 -13.41 -11.90 -3.78
N GLY A 406 -12.43 -11.64 -4.67
CA GLY A 406 -12.66 -11.03 -5.98
C GLY A 406 -12.99 -9.54 -5.94
N THR A 407 -12.89 -8.90 -4.78
CA THR A 407 -13.25 -7.48 -4.61
C THR A 407 -12.29 -6.54 -5.31
N GLU A 408 -10.99 -6.90 -5.34
CA GLU A 408 -9.96 -6.07 -5.96
C GLU A 408 -8.99 -6.90 -6.81
N SER A 409 -8.47 -6.27 -7.85
CA SER A 409 -7.38 -6.80 -8.65
C SER A 409 -6.45 -5.67 -9.10
N ILE A 410 -5.17 -5.99 -9.24
CA ILE A 410 -4.14 -5.11 -9.77
C ILE A 410 -3.41 -5.79 -10.91
N GLN A 411 -2.86 -4.99 -11.83
CA GLN A 411 -2.22 -5.48 -13.04
C GLN A 411 -0.82 -4.92 -13.19
N CYS A 412 0.11 -5.79 -13.61
CA CYS A 412 1.45 -5.43 -14.01
C CYS A 412 1.65 -5.79 -15.48
N LEU A 413 2.01 -4.81 -16.31
CA LEU A 413 2.44 -5.06 -17.68
C LEU A 413 3.87 -5.61 -17.66
N VAL A 414 4.05 -6.81 -18.17
CA VAL A 414 5.37 -7.46 -18.27
C VAL A 414 5.82 -7.40 -19.72
N ARG A 415 6.97 -6.77 -19.93
CA ARG A 415 7.67 -6.72 -21.22
C ARG A 415 8.94 -7.57 -21.13
N VAL A 416 9.10 -8.47 -22.09
CA VAL A 416 10.27 -9.37 -22.17
C VAL A 416 11.10 -8.99 -23.38
N GLY A 417 12.42 -8.90 -23.20
CA GLY A 417 13.39 -8.60 -24.26
C GLY A 417 13.59 -7.10 -24.51
N ASP A 418 14.23 -6.76 -25.60
CA ASP A 418 14.54 -5.38 -25.94
C ASP A 418 13.27 -4.55 -26.22
N ILE A 419 13.17 -3.39 -25.60
CA ILE A 419 12.10 -2.43 -25.86
C ILE A 419 12.49 -1.62 -27.10
N THR A 420 11.74 -1.79 -28.17
CA THR A 420 11.86 -0.92 -29.34
C THR A 420 10.81 0.19 -29.25
N VAL A 421 11.26 1.41 -28.99
CA VAL A 421 10.39 2.58 -29.00
C VAL A 421 10.49 3.26 -30.36
N PRO A 422 9.44 3.23 -31.21
CA PRO A 422 9.42 4.00 -32.44
C PRO A 422 9.50 5.49 -32.14
N ILE A 423 10.43 6.19 -32.79
CA ILE A 423 10.52 7.65 -32.69
C ILE A 423 10.08 8.24 -34.03
N PHE A 424 9.01 9.00 -33.99
CA PHE A 424 8.58 9.80 -35.13
C PHE A 424 9.05 11.23 -34.93
N ALA A 425 9.78 11.72 -35.95
CA ALA A 425 10.23 13.10 -35.95
C ALA A 425 9.50 13.89 -37.02
N THR A 426 8.94 15.01 -36.69
CA THR A 426 8.35 15.96 -37.62
C THR A 426 9.12 17.28 -37.58
N GLY A 427 9.03 18.01 -38.70
CA GLY A 427 9.56 19.34 -38.80
C GLY A 427 8.91 20.07 -39.96
N SER A 428 8.54 21.34 -39.77
CA SER A 428 8.05 22.24 -40.78
C SER A 428 6.80 21.72 -41.53
N LEU A 429 5.86 21.04 -40.85
CA LEU A 429 4.58 20.62 -41.42
C LEU A 429 3.73 21.83 -41.80
N ALA A 430 4.02 23.01 -41.28
CA ALA A 430 3.39 24.29 -41.59
C ALA A 430 1.85 24.27 -41.50
N GLY A 431 1.28 23.46 -40.61
CA GLY A 431 -0.17 23.31 -40.44
C GLY A 431 -0.87 22.69 -41.64
N GLN A 432 -0.20 21.81 -42.36
CA GLN A 432 -0.77 21.14 -43.57
C GLN A 432 -2.00 20.30 -43.22
N ARG A 433 -2.97 20.30 -44.14
CA ARG A 433 -4.23 19.55 -44.00
C ARG A 433 -4.16 18.22 -44.74
N ALA A 434 -5.15 17.35 -44.50
CA ALA A 434 -5.23 15.97 -44.99
C ALA A 434 -5.06 15.78 -46.52
N ASN A 435 -5.08 16.83 -47.32
CA ASN A 435 -4.89 16.73 -48.79
C ASN A 435 -3.46 17.05 -49.22
N ASP A 436 -2.59 17.36 -48.31
CA ASP A 436 -1.17 17.63 -48.55
C ASP A 436 -0.35 16.34 -48.42
N ASN A 437 0.92 16.34 -48.78
CA ASN A 437 1.74 15.13 -48.81
C ASN A 437 1.87 14.45 -47.43
N VAL A 438 1.98 15.22 -46.35
CA VAL A 438 1.91 14.78 -44.96
C VAL A 438 1.26 15.89 -44.15
N SER A 439 0.21 15.58 -43.42
CA SER A 439 -0.55 16.53 -42.63
C SER A 439 -0.45 16.24 -41.13
N LEU A 440 -0.89 17.18 -40.31
CA LEU A 440 -1.05 16.94 -38.87
C LEU A 440 -2.01 15.79 -38.57
N ALA A 441 -3.03 15.58 -39.39
CA ALA A 441 -3.96 14.46 -39.26
C ALA A 441 -3.26 13.11 -39.49
N ASP A 442 -2.34 13.04 -40.47
CA ASP A 442 -1.57 11.82 -40.74
C ASP A 442 -0.60 11.52 -39.59
N VAL A 443 0.03 12.54 -39.04
CA VAL A 443 0.90 12.41 -37.82
C VAL A 443 0.09 11.96 -36.62
N ALA A 444 -1.09 12.53 -36.40
CA ALA A 444 -2.00 12.12 -35.34
C ALA A 444 -2.47 10.68 -35.49
N ALA A 445 -2.83 10.27 -36.72
CA ALA A 445 -3.24 8.91 -37.05
C ALA A 445 -2.09 7.91 -36.81
N LEU A 446 -0.87 8.27 -37.22
CA LEU A 446 0.32 7.45 -36.98
C LEU A 446 0.60 7.29 -35.48
N LYS A 447 0.54 8.38 -34.71
CA LYS A 447 0.69 8.35 -33.25
C LYS A 447 -0.40 7.51 -32.58
N ALA A 448 -1.65 7.65 -33.05
CA ALA A 448 -2.77 6.85 -32.53
C ALA A 448 -2.64 5.35 -32.85
N SER A 449 -2.06 5.00 -34.00
CA SER A 449 -1.80 3.60 -34.38
C SER A 449 -0.58 2.99 -33.68
N THR A 450 0.26 3.82 -33.05
CA THR A 450 1.48 3.41 -32.37
C THR A 450 1.58 4.17 -31.04
N PRO A 451 0.74 3.81 -30.04
CA PRO A 451 0.61 4.58 -28.80
C PRO A 451 1.93 4.74 -28.04
N ASP A 452 2.78 3.70 -28.07
CA ASP A 452 4.07 3.65 -27.35
C ASP A 452 5.21 4.36 -28.09
N SER A 453 4.94 5.03 -29.21
CA SER A 453 5.94 5.81 -29.95
C SER A 453 6.24 7.15 -29.26
N ILE A 454 7.43 7.69 -29.51
CA ILE A 454 7.77 9.06 -29.16
C ILE A 454 7.55 9.94 -30.40
N LEU A 455 6.79 11.02 -30.26
CA LEU A 455 6.66 12.03 -31.29
C LEU A 455 7.50 13.25 -30.89
N VAL A 456 8.46 13.58 -31.74
CA VAL A 456 9.30 14.76 -31.60
C VAL A 456 8.98 15.74 -32.72
N ASP A 457 8.59 16.96 -32.37
CA ASP A 457 8.42 18.04 -33.34
C ASP A 457 9.58 19.03 -33.23
N ALA A 458 10.33 19.16 -34.33
CA ALA A 458 11.45 20.09 -34.41
C ALA A 458 11.00 21.55 -34.62
N GLY A 459 9.70 21.82 -34.57
CA GLY A 459 9.10 23.14 -34.71
C GLY A 459 8.63 23.45 -36.15
N GLY A 460 7.85 24.51 -36.25
CA GLY A 460 7.27 24.94 -37.55
C GLY A 460 6.04 24.15 -38.01
N SER A 461 5.62 23.11 -37.28
CA SER A 461 4.46 22.29 -37.67
C SER A 461 3.14 23.06 -37.61
N LEU A 462 3.05 24.10 -36.80
CA LEU A 462 1.85 24.91 -36.60
C LEU A 462 1.91 26.29 -37.28
N HIS A 463 2.89 26.54 -38.16
CA HIS A 463 3.05 27.80 -38.85
C HIS A 463 2.77 27.66 -40.36
N GLY A 464 2.40 28.75 -40.99
CA GLY A 464 2.40 28.88 -42.45
C GLY A 464 1.07 28.61 -43.14
N THR A 465 0.04 28.12 -42.47
CA THR A 465 -1.33 28.03 -43.04
C THR A 465 -2.25 29.07 -42.43
N THR A 466 -3.34 29.41 -43.14
CA THR A 466 -4.35 30.33 -42.61
C THR A 466 -4.99 29.84 -41.34
N VAL A 467 -5.15 28.54 -41.16
CA VAL A 467 -5.74 27.93 -39.95
C VAL A 467 -4.79 28.06 -38.78
N ALA A 468 -3.53 27.68 -38.94
CA ALA A 468 -2.53 27.80 -37.89
C ALA A 468 -2.32 29.27 -37.46
N SER A 469 -2.42 30.22 -38.41
CA SER A 469 -2.39 31.65 -38.11
C SER A 469 -3.61 32.13 -37.32
N MET A 470 -4.81 31.61 -37.62
CA MET A 470 -6.06 32.03 -36.95
C MET A 470 -6.22 31.43 -35.55
N THR A 471 -5.74 30.23 -35.35
CA THR A 471 -5.91 29.48 -34.10
C THR A 471 -4.69 29.61 -33.16
N GLY A 472 -3.64 30.30 -33.64
CA GLY A 472 -2.36 30.36 -32.87
C GLY A 472 -1.72 28.99 -32.70
N GLY A 473 -2.08 28.03 -33.58
CA GLY A 473 -1.58 26.66 -33.54
C GLY A 473 -2.19 25.78 -32.40
N MET A 474 -3.37 26.17 -31.91
CA MET A 474 -4.07 25.45 -30.84
C MET A 474 -5.16 24.47 -31.34
N ASP A 475 -5.19 24.09 -32.62
CA ASP A 475 -6.13 23.09 -33.18
C ASP A 475 -5.61 21.67 -33.08
#